data_9dc170d36d787dee2318a74fdfe646c2
#
_entry.id   9dc170d36d787dee2318a74fdfe646c2
#
_cell.length_a   1.000
_cell.length_b   1.000
_cell.length_c   1.000
_cell.angle_alpha   90.00
_cell.angle_beta   90.00
_cell.angle_gamma   90.00
#
_symmetry.space_group_name_H-M   'P 1'
#
loop_
_entity.id
_entity.type
_entity.pdbx_description
1 polymer ?
#
loop_
_entity_poly.entity_id
_entity_poly.type
_entity_poly.pdbx_seq_one_letter_code
_entity_poly.pdbx_strand_id
1 'polypeptide(L)'
;MSRYPENQKVRKPAVAGSFYPASAREIKSMAGPWLHPAAGGDAPQAVIVPHAGYVFSGEVAASALNRIPRGHAYKRVFLLGPSHRVAFTGASVQTACAWAETPLGKVPVDVAVGEELIRAGEGVFTYRSDAHDREHCLEVQLPLLQLALGEVPPIVPIVISTERLSVLERIAEALEPYFTPENLFVISSDFSHYPSYEDAKKSDLFMAETIASGGLNEFLKALSDVHKRGFVGEDTAACGACAIAVLLSLMDGQGRDRFAVDHVMYRNSGDSVYGDKDRVVGYNAFAITRLPEKPAVDDHLFHFSAEEKRAMLAAARASIYSALRLDHDIDDTPVGILKEKGYGVFVTLHLDGRLRGCIGRFTSSSTLHATIREMARSAAFSDPRFPALSRNEAHQIKIEVSVLSPLKRIHSIDEFKLGRDGIYMIKGPYHGTFLPQVATETGWTTEEFLGHCARDKAGIGWNGWKDAELYTYQTEIVEE
;
A
#
# COMPACT_ATOMS: atom_id res chain seq x y z
N MET A 1 -25.41 25.21 16.84
CA MET A 1 -24.63 26.45 17.05
C MET A 1 -23.32 26.28 16.32
N SER A 2 -23.04 27.14 15.33
CA SER A 2 -21.79 27.07 14.54
C SER A 2 -20.57 27.20 15.46
N ARG A 3 -19.63 26.28 15.37
CA ARG A 3 -18.37 26.29 16.16
C ARG A 3 -17.39 27.39 15.74
N TYR A 4 -17.70 28.18 14.70
CA TYR A 4 -16.78 29.15 14.09
C TYR A 4 -17.41 30.57 14.09
N PRO A 5 -16.66 31.62 14.47
CA PRO A 5 -17.15 33.02 14.45
C PRO A 5 -17.44 33.49 13.01
N GLU A 6 -18.54 34.23 12.83
CA GLU A 6 -19.06 34.73 11.53
C GLU A 6 -18.12 35.72 10.79
N ASN A 7 -17.11 36.28 11.44
CA ASN A 7 -16.26 37.36 10.92
C ASN A 7 -14.91 36.94 10.38
N GLN A 8 -14.72 35.65 10.06
CA GLN A 8 -13.43 35.17 9.52
C GLN A 8 -13.39 35.25 7.98
N LYS A 9 -12.18 35.50 7.42
CA LYS A 9 -11.96 35.60 5.97
C LYS A 9 -12.43 34.33 5.25
N VAL A 10 -13.02 34.53 4.09
CA VAL A 10 -13.50 33.47 3.21
C VAL A 10 -12.69 33.51 1.92
N ARG A 11 -12.08 32.37 1.52
CA ARG A 11 -11.50 32.21 0.20
C ARG A 11 -12.64 32.04 -0.81
N LYS A 12 -12.77 33.00 -1.71
CA LYS A 12 -13.74 32.94 -2.80
C LYS A 12 -13.30 31.96 -3.90
N PRO A 13 -14.24 31.34 -4.63
CA PRO A 13 -13.89 30.48 -5.74
C PRO A 13 -13.18 31.28 -6.85
N ALA A 14 -12.08 30.74 -7.35
CA ALA A 14 -11.27 31.34 -8.40
C ALA A 14 -11.63 30.79 -9.80
N VAL A 15 -12.17 29.56 -9.88
CA VAL A 15 -12.41 28.86 -11.15
C VAL A 15 -13.84 28.35 -11.34
N ALA A 16 -14.78 28.80 -10.50
CA ALA A 16 -16.20 28.55 -10.72
C ALA A 16 -16.66 29.22 -12.03
N GLY A 17 -17.40 28.49 -12.87
CA GLY A 17 -17.80 28.91 -14.21
C GLY A 17 -16.79 28.63 -15.31
N SER A 18 -15.57 28.15 -14.94
CA SER A 18 -14.55 27.76 -15.93
C SER A 18 -14.14 26.28 -15.80
N PHE A 19 -13.73 25.81 -14.61
CA PHE A 19 -13.38 24.40 -14.35
C PHE A 19 -14.59 23.56 -13.93
N TYR A 20 -15.55 24.18 -13.27
CA TYR A 20 -16.80 23.55 -12.86
C TYR A 20 -17.93 24.62 -12.91
N PRO A 21 -19.22 24.22 -12.96
CA PRO A 21 -20.32 25.19 -13.10
C PRO A 21 -20.37 26.21 -11.97
N ALA A 22 -20.80 27.45 -12.30
CA ALA A 22 -20.91 28.55 -11.34
C ALA A 22 -22.15 28.47 -10.44
N SER A 23 -23.08 27.55 -10.67
CA SER A 23 -24.30 27.42 -9.88
C SER A 23 -24.41 26.05 -9.21
N ALA A 24 -24.96 26.02 -7.98
CA ALA A 24 -25.21 24.79 -7.25
C ALA A 24 -26.10 23.79 -8.02
N ARG A 25 -27.08 24.30 -8.77
CA ARG A 25 -28.02 23.49 -9.55
C ARG A 25 -27.27 22.75 -10.67
N GLU A 26 -26.42 23.46 -11.39
CA GLU A 26 -25.65 22.88 -12.50
C GLU A 26 -24.58 21.89 -12.03
N ILE A 27 -23.89 22.19 -10.89
CA ILE A 27 -22.95 21.25 -10.28
C ILE A 27 -23.67 19.94 -9.91
N LYS A 28 -24.83 20.03 -9.22
CA LYS A 28 -25.62 18.85 -8.84
C LYS A 28 -26.12 18.06 -10.06
N SER A 29 -26.53 18.77 -11.11
CA SER A 29 -27.00 18.14 -12.36
C SER A 29 -25.87 17.43 -13.09
N MET A 30 -24.67 18.02 -13.12
CA MET A 30 -23.51 17.45 -13.82
C MET A 30 -22.84 16.34 -13.02
N ALA A 31 -22.47 16.62 -11.78
CA ALA A 31 -21.64 15.72 -10.98
C ALA A 31 -22.44 14.72 -10.11
N GLY A 32 -23.69 15.02 -9.81
CA GLY A 32 -24.55 14.10 -9.04
C GLY A 32 -24.66 12.69 -9.63
N PRO A 33 -24.86 12.55 -10.97
CA PRO A 33 -24.88 11.22 -11.62
C PRO A 33 -23.57 10.43 -11.55
N TRP A 34 -22.44 11.05 -11.24
CA TRP A 34 -21.15 10.36 -11.12
C TRP A 34 -20.92 9.75 -9.72
N LEU A 35 -21.70 10.23 -8.73
CA LEU A 35 -21.47 9.86 -7.34
C LEU A 35 -22.37 8.70 -6.91
N HIS A 36 -21.75 7.56 -6.70
CA HIS A 36 -22.38 6.31 -6.27
C HIS A 36 -21.60 5.74 -5.07
N PRO A 37 -21.69 6.35 -3.87
CA PRO A 37 -20.91 5.93 -2.72
C PRO A 37 -21.09 4.44 -2.43
N ALA A 38 -20.00 3.79 -2.02
CA ALA A 38 -20.01 2.38 -1.65
C ALA A 38 -21.06 2.10 -0.55
N ALA A 39 -21.73 0.96 -0.63
CA ALA A 39 -22.73 0.56 0.37
C ALA A 39 -22.11 0.15 1.72
N GLY A 40 -20.80 -0.18 1.72
CA GLY A 40 -20.01 -0.60 2.87
C GLY A 40 -18.57 -0.88 2.46
N GLY A 41 -17.77 -1.36 3.39
CA GLY A 41 -16.33 -1.62 3.22
C GLY A 41 -15.47 -0.63 4.00
N ASP A 42 -14.16 -0.81 3.92
CA ASP A 42 -13.20 0.08 4.58
C ASP A 42 -13.07 1.39 3.80
N ALA A 43 -13.13 2.50 4.52
CA ALA A 43 -12.99 3.83 3.93
C ALA A 43 -11.54 4.09 3.53
N PRO A 44 -11.27 4.71 2.35
CA PRO A 44 -9.92 5.06 1.96
C PRO A 44 -9.33 6.11 2.90
N GLN A 45 -8.06 5.94 3.26
CA GLN A 45 -7.28 6.93 4.00
C GLN A 45 -6.73 8.01 3.08
N ALA A 46 -6.51 7.67 1.80
CA ALA A 46 -6.15 8.64 0.78
C ALA A 46 -6.82 8.33 -0.56
N VAL A 47 -6.96 9.37 -1.39
CA VAL A 47 -7.34 9.26 -2.79
C VAL A 47 -6.38 10.10 -3.63
N ILE A 48 -6.06 9.64 -4.86
CA ILE A 48 -5.40 10.45 -5.87
C ILE A 48 -6.45 10.75 -6.92
N VAL A 49 -6.65 12.04 -7.24
CA VAL A 49 -7.74 12.50 -8.11
C VAL A 49 -7.26 13.62 -9.04
N PRO A 50 -7.73 13.68 -10.29
CA PRO A 50 -7.38 14.73 -11.24
C PRO A 50 -8.06 16.08 -10.89
N HIS A 51 -7.53 17.16 -11.49
CA HIS A 51 -8.01 18.53 -11.25
C HIS A 51 -8.25 19.37 -12.52
N ALA A 52 -8.35 18.74 -13.69
CA ALA A 52 -8.82 19.41 -14.89
C ALA A 52 -10.30 19.83 -14.77
N GLY A 53 -10.80 20.53 -15.78
CA GLY A 53 -12.22 20.89 -15.82
C GLY A 53 -13.15 19.68 -15.76
N TYR A 54 -14.28 19.79 -15.08
CA TYR A 54 -15.21 18.68 -14.81
C TYR A 54 -15.67 17.94 -16.07
N VAL A 55 -15.81 18.61 -17.19
CA VAL A 55 -16.17 18.00 -18.49
C VAL A 55 -15.12 16.99 -18.99
N PHE A 56 -13.91 17.03 -18.45
CA PHE A 56 -12.82 16.13 -18.81
C PHE A 56 -12.52 15.11 -17.69
N SER A 57 -12.37 15.58 -16.45
CA SER A 57 -11.83 14.76 -15.37
C SER A 57 -12.78 14.55 -14.18
N GLY A 58 -13.93 15.23 -14.13
CA GLY A 58 -14.82 15.19 -12.95
C GLY A 58 -15.36 13.79 -12.63
N GLU A 59 -15.71 13.00 -13.64
CA GLU A 59 -16.16 11.61 -13.43
C GLU A 59 -15.03 10.71 -12.91
N VAL A 60 -13.79 10.93 -13.37
CA VAL A 60 -12.61 10.21 -12.88
C VAL A 60 -12.35 10.54 -11.43
N ALA A 61 -12.39 11.83 -11.05
CA ALA A 61 -12.24 12.23 -9.65
C ALA A 61 -13.36 11.66 -8.77
N ALA A 62 -14.62 11.69 -9.22
CA ALA A 62 -15.75 11.11 -8.51
C ALA A 62 -15.61 9.60 -8.27
N SER A 63 -15.00 8.86 -9.20
CA SER A 63 -14.83 7.41 -9.09
C SER A 63 -14.02 6.98 -7.87
N ALA A 64 -12.96 7.73 -7.50
CA ALA A 64 -12.20 7.48 -6.28
C ALA A 64 -13.02 7.84 -5.02
N LEU A 65 -13.76 8.93 -5.06
CA LEU A 65 -14.62 9.33 -3.94
C LEU A 65 -15.78 8.35 -3.71
N ASN A 66 -16.21 7.62 -4.73
CA ASN A 66 -17.19 6.54 -4.61
C ASN A 66 -16.73 5.36 -3.75
N ARG A 67 -15.42 5.25 -3.49
CA ARG A 67 -14.87 4.24 -2.56
C ARG A 67 -15.12 4.60 -1.10
N ILE A 68 -15.54 5.83 -0.80
CA ILE A 68 -15.91 6.24 0.54
C ILE A 68 -17.31 5.68 0.85
N PRO A 69 -17.45 4.85 1.91
CA PRO A 69 -18.76 4.31 2.28
C PRO A 69 -19.74 5.41 2.66
N ARG A 70 -21.01 5.21 2.30
CA ARG A 70 -22.07 6.18 2.62
C ARG A 70 -22.16 6.43 4.13
N GLY A 71 -22.09 7.70 4.52
CA GLY A 71 -22.19 8.11 5.91
C GLY A 71 -20.90 7.95 6.70
N HIS A 72 -19.79 7.55 6.07
CA HIS A 72 -18.49 7.59 6.73
C HIS A 72 -18.10 9.01 7.07
N ALA A 73 -17.62 9.22 8.29
CA ALA A 73 -17.25 10.54 8.81
C ALA A 73 -15.74 10.60 9.06
N TYR A 74 -15.06 11.48 8.32
CA TYR A 74 -13.68 11.84 8.61
C TYR A 74 -13.62 12.99 9.63
N LYS A 75 -12.51 13.07 10.36
CA LYS A 75 -12.23 14.18 11.27
C LYS A 75 -11.74 15.42 10.52
N ARG A 76 -10.94 15.22 9.46
CA ARG A 76 -10.37 16.25 8.58
C ARG A 76 -10.15 15.74 7.18
N VAL A 77 -10.04 16.66 6.23
CA VAL A 77 -9.58 16.37 4.85
C VAL A 77 -8.32 17.18 4.57
N PHE A 78 -7.19 16.51 4.35
CA PHE A 78 -5.97 17.14 3.89
C PHE A 78 -5.98 17.16 2.36
N LEU A 79 -5.89 18.37 1.77
CA LEU A 79 -5.87 18.57 0.32
C LEU A 79 -4.45 18.92 -0.10
N LEU A 80 -3.76 18.06 -0.83
CA LEU A 80 -2.40 18.28 -1.31
C LEU A 80 -2.40 18.38 -2.83
N GLY A 81 -1.75 19.40 -3.37
CA GLY A 81 -1.63 19.57 -4.81
C GLY A 81 -0.45 20.46 -5.21
N PRO A 82 -0.10 20.50 -6.52
CA PRO A 82 1.00 21.29 -7.02
C PRO A 82 0.66 22.79 -7.06
N SER A 83 1.69 23.62 -7.12
CA SER A 83 1.54 25.04 -7.41
C SER A 83 1.64 25.31 -8.91
N HIS A 84 0.53 25.76 -9.53
CA HIS A 84 0.52 26.16 -10.94
C HIS A 84 0.77 27.66 -11.14
N ARG A 85 0.81 28.45 -10.08
CA ARG A 85 0.82 29.91 -10.15
C ARG A 85 2.16 30.53 -9.79
N VAL A 86 2.80 29.99 -8.76
CA VAL A 86 4.05 30.56 -8.23
C VAL A 86 5.03 29.45 -7.87
N ALA A 87 6.29 29.66 -8.16
CA ALA A 87 7.37 28.76 -7.75
C ALA A 87 7.92 29.19 -6.39
N PHE A 88 8.04 28.22 -5.47
CA PHE A 88 8.71 28.40 -4.18
C PHE A 88 9.26 27.05 -3.70
N THR A 89 10.06 27.04 -2.65
CA THR A 89 10.55 25.78 -2.08
C THR A 89 9.75 25.41 -0.84
N GLY A 90 9.16 24.20 -0.82
CA GLY A 90 8.38 23.69 0.30
C GLY A 90 6.89 23.64 0.02
N ALA A 91 6.10 23.78 1.07
CA ALA A 91 4.64 23.76 1.04
C ALA A 91 4.04 25.04 1.61
N SER A 92 2.94 25.49 1.02
CA SER A 92 2.12 26.57 1.57
C SER A 92 0.81 25.99 2.10
N VAL A 93 0.52 26.21 3.37
CA VAL A 93 -0.73 25.79 4.01
C VAL A 93 -1.63 26.99 4.27
N GLN A 94 -2.93 26.85 3.99
CA GLN A 94 -3.90 27.92 4.16
C GLN A 94 -4.19 28.20 5.64
N THR A 95 -3.81 29.38 6.12
CA THR A 95 -4.06 29.84 7.51
C THR A 95 -4.78 31.19 7.59
N ALA A 96 -4.93 31.89 6.46
CA ALA A 96 -5.54 33.22 6.46
C ALA A 96 -7.06 33.21 6.30
N CYS A 97 -7.66 32.12 5.81
CA CYS A 97 -9.10 31.99 5.60
C CYS A 97 -9.64 30.84 6.43
N ALA A 98 -10.69 31.09 7.20
CA ALA A 98 -11.38 30.04 7.95
C ALA A 98 -12.41 29.27 7.14
N TRP A 99 -12.71 29.71 5.95
CA TRP A 99 -13.68 29.14 5.04
C TRP A 99 -13.18 29.15 3.60
N ALA A 100 -13.44 28.08 2.88
CA ALA A 100 -13.40 28.04 1.42
C ALA A 100 -14.83 28.00 0.88
N GLU A 101 -15.14 28.86 -0.10
CA GLU A 101 -16.49 28.98 -0.65
C GLU A 101 -16.56 28.31 -2.01
N THR A 102 -17.65 27.59 -2.25
CA THR A 102 -18.05 27.06 -3.54
C THR A 102 -19.51 27.47 -3.81
N PRO A 103 -20.04 27.30 -5.04
CA PRO A 103 -21.46 27.49 -5.28
C PRO A 103 -22.39 26.59 -4.44
N LEU A 104 -21.88 25.49 -3.89
CA LEU A 104 -22.64 24.60 -2.99
C LEU A 104 -22.63 25.04 -1.52
N GLY A 105 -21.82 26.04 -1.17
CA GLY A 105 -21.69 26.54 0.20
C GLY A 105 -20.26 26.63 0.69
N LYS A 106 -20.10 26.93 1.97
CA LYS A 106 -18.80 27.10 2.61
C LYS A 106 -18.30 25.79 3.22
N VAL A 107 -17.00 25.54 3.06
CA VAL A 107 -16.27 24.43 3.67
C VAL A 107 -15.33 25.00 4.73
N PRO A 108 -15.33 24.51 5.99
CA PRO A 108 -14.46 25.03 7.04
C PRO A 108 -13.00 24.67 6.76
N VAL A 109 -12.07 25.58 7.10
CA VAL A 109 -10.61 25.38 7.05
C VAL A 109 -10.09 25.22 8.47
N ASP A 110 -9.28 24.17 8.72
CA ASP A 110 -8.61 23.97 10.01
C ASP A 110 -7.33 24.82 10.08
N VAL A 111 -7.53 26.10 10.38
CA VAL A 111 -6.43 27.08 10.51
C VAL A 111 -5.45 26.67 11.62
N ALA A 112 -5.95 26.05 12.69
CA ALA A 112 -5.12 25.67 13.84
C ALA A 112 -4.09 24.58 13.45
N VAL A 113 -4.51 23.58 12.71
CA VAL A 113 -3.61 22.55 12.16
C VAL A 113 -2.63 23.18 11.16
N GLY A 114 -3.09 24.12 10.32
CA GLY A 114 -2.20 24.84 9.41
C GLY A 114 -1.09 25.61 10.14
N GLU A 115 -1.44 26.31 11.23
CA GLU A 115 -0.47 27.02 12.08
C GLU A 115 0.47 26.07 12.83
N GLU A 116 -0.02 24.89 13.21
CA GLU A 116 0.80 23.84 13.83
C GLU A 116 1.84 23.31 12.84
N LEU A 117 1.45 23.00 11.61
CA LEU A 117 2.36 22.58 10.54
C LEU A 117 3.44 23.61 10.25
N ILE A 118 3.10 24.91 10.23
CA ILE A 118 4.10 25.98 10.04
C ILE A 118 5.11 25.99 11.20
N ARG A 119 4.66 25.80 12.44
CA ARG A 119 5.54 25.77 13.61
C ARG A 119 6.41 24.52 13.69
N ALA A 120 5.81 23.34 13.46
CA ALA A 120 6.49 22.05 13.61
C ALA A 120 7.33 21.68 12.40
N GLY A 121 7.00 22.17 11.22
CA GLY A 121 7.62 21.76 9.96
C GLY A 121 8.99 22.40 9.68
N GLU A 122 9.65 23.06 10.67
CA GLU A 122 11.02 23.59 10.59
C GLU A 122 11.31 24.37 9.29
N GLY A 123 10.35 25.16 8.81
CA GLY A 123 10.50 26.03 7.64
C GLY A 123 10.17 25.38 6.29
N VAL A 124 9.74 24.09 6.24
CA VAL A 124 9.21 23.50 4.99
C VAL A 124 7.77 23.93 4.73
N PHE A 125 7.01 24.33 5.78
CA PHE A 125 5.68 24.91 5.68
C PHE A 125 5.70 26.40 5.88
N THR A 126 4.98 27.13 5.04
CA THR A 126 4.74 28.57 5.14
C THR A 126 3.28 28.85 4.79
N TYR A 127 2.84 30.11 4.94
CA TYR A 127 1.62 30.61 4.31
C TYR A 127 2.00 31.61 3.21
N ARG A 128 1.46 31.40 2.01
CA ARG A 128 1.63 32.28 0.85
C ARG A 128 0.27 32.52 0.19
N SER A 129 -0.25 33.74 0.24
CA SER A 129 -1.53 34.08 -0.39
C SER A 129 -1.50 33.88 -1.91
N ASP A 130 -0.38 34.23 -2.55
CA ASP A 130 -0.19 34.09 -3.99
C ASP A 130 -0.22 32.62 -4.47
N ALA A 131 0.11 31.65 -3.59
CA ALA A 131 0.00 30.23 -3.86
C ALA A 131 -1.44 29.69 -3.73
N HIS A 132 -2.32 30.37 -2.99
CA HIS A 132 -3.68 29.90 -2.74
C HIS A 132 -4.77 30.65 -3.49
N ASP A 133 -4.62 32.00 -3.69
CA ASP A 133 -5.73 32.86 -4.11
C ASP A 133 -6.31 32.48 -5.47
N ARG A 134 -5.46 32.09 -6.42
CA ARG A 134 -5.85 31.71 -7.80
C ARG A 134 -5.54 30.26 -8.14
N GLU A 135 -5.13 29.46 -7.17
CA GLU A 135 -4.81 28.04 -7.42
C GLU A 135 -6.11 27.24 -7.53
N HIS A 136 -6.20 26.43 -8.58
CA HIS A 136 -7.39 25.67 -8.91
C HIS A 136 -7.34 24.23 -8.42
N CYS A 137 -6.15 23.62 -8.34
CA CYS A 137 -6.01 22.17 -8.15
C CYS A 137 -6.69 21.65 -6.87
N LEU A 138 -6.72 22.44 -5.80
CA LEU A 138 -7.42 22.08 -4.56
C LEU A 138 -8.90 22.50 -4.57
N GLU A 139 -9.20 23.63 -5.24
CA GLU A 139 -10.57 24.18 -5.28
C GLU A 139 -11.54 23.26 -6.02
N VAL A 140 -11.12 22.67 -7.15
CA VAL A 140 -11.97 21.80 -7.97
C VAL A 140 -12.41 20.54 -7.25
N GLN A 141 -11.69 20.13 -6.19
CA GLN A 141 -12.05 18.98 -5.38
C GLN A 141 -13.24 19.26 -4.44
N LEU A 142 -13.42 20.52 -4.03
CA LEU A 142 -14.38 20.88 -2.99
C LEU A 142 -15.83 20.57 -3.36
N PRO A 143 -16.36 20.91 -4.55
CA PRO A 143 -17.74 20.58 -4.88
C PRO A 143 -18.00 19.07 -4.94
N LEU A 144 -17.03 18.26 -5.42
CA LEU A 144 -17.16 16.80 -5.42
C LEU A 144 -17.16 16.24 -4.00
N LEU A 145 -16.31 16.75 -3.11
CA LEU A 145 -16.30 16.38 -1.68
C LEU A 145 -17.61 16.76 -1.01
N GLN A 146 -18.17 17.94 -1.29
CA GLN A 146 -19.47 18.36 -0.74
C GLN A 146 -20.62 17.45 -1.18
N LEU A 147 -20.58 16.96 -2.43
CA LEU A 147 -21.60 16.04 -2.93
C LEU A 147 -21.38 14.60 -2.39
N ALA A 148 -20.13 14.15 -2.26
CA ALA A 148 -19.80 12.80 -1.83
C ALA A 148 -20.01 12.60 -0.31
N LEU A 149 -19.58 13.56 0.50
CA LEU A 149 -19.65 13.49 1.96
C LEU A 149 -20.91 14.12 2.57
N GLY A 150 -21.59 15.01 1.82
CA GLY A 150 -22.67 15.83 2.31
C GLY A 150 -22.17 16.98 3.20
N GLU A 151 -21.73 16.69 4.40
CA GLU A 151 -21.04 17.64 5.29
C GLU A 151 -19.54 17.37 5.23
N VAL A 152 -18.79 18.31 4.65
CA VAL A 152 -17.32 18.20 4.57
C VAL A 152 -16.72 18.64 5.91
N PRO A 153 -15.89 17.80 6.55
CA PRO A 153 -15.18 18.19 7.77
C PRO A 153 -14.16 19.30 7.49
N PRO A 154 -13.54 19.91 8.51
CA PRO A 154 -12.52 20.92 8.30
C PRO A 154 -11.42 20.44 7.37
N ILE A 155 -11.09 21.25 6.35
CA ILE A 155 -10.04 20.97 5.38
C ILE A 155 -8.71 21.62 5.77
N VAL A 156 -7.60 21.00 5.37
CA VAL A 156 -6.24 21.54 5.47
C VAL A 156 -5.67 21.64 4.06
N PRO A 157 -5.83 22.81 3.37
CA PRO A 157 -5.35 22.99 2.01
C PRO A 157 -3.84 23.24 1.97
N ILE A 158 -3.09 22.43 1.22
CA ILE A 158 -1.62 22.46 1.13
C ILE A 158 -1.22 22.49 -0.34
N VAL A 159 -0.55 23.56 -0.76
CA VAL A 159 0.03 23.71 -2.10
C VAL A 159 1.53 23.45 -2.00
N ILE A 160 2.05 22.54 -2.80
CA ILE A 160 3.46 22.14 -2.79
C ILE A 160 4.15 22.64 -4.05
N SER A 161 5.35 23.26 -3.87
CA SER A 161 6.14 23.77 -4.99
C SER A 161 7.61 23.43 -4.78
N THR A 162 7.95 22.13 -4.88
CA THR A 162 9.32 21.63 -4.80
C THR A 162 9.42 20.24 -5.43
N GLU A 163 10.57 19.97 -6.04
CA GLU A 163 10.95 18.64 -6.53
C GLU A 163 12.11 18.05 -5.70
N ARG A 164 12.57 18.77 -4.69
CA ARG A 164 13.69 18.32 -3.85
C ARG A 164 13.22 17.23 -2.91
N LEU A 165 13.70 16.01 -3.11
CA LEU A 165 13.31 14.84 -2.31
C LEU A 165 13.40 15.07 -0.81
N SER A 166 14.53 15.61 -0.33
CA SER A 166 14.71 15.90 1.10
C SER A 166 13.71 16.92 1.69
N VAL A 167 13.11 17.77 0.85
CA VAL A 167 12.05 18.69 1.29
C VAL A 167 10.71 17.98 1.28
N LEU A 168 10.45 17.11 0.30
CA LEU A 168 9.22 16.30 0.24
C LEU A 168 9.15 15.31 1.41
N GLU A 169 10.26 14.67 1.77
CA GLU A 169 10.38 13.80 2.94
C GLU A 169 10.06 14.54 4.24
N ARG A 170 10.62 15.74 4.44
CA ARG A 170 10.30 16.57 5.62
C ARG A 170 8.85 17.06 5.65
N ILE A 171 8.23 17.30 4.49
CA ILE A 171 6.78 17.57 4.42
C ILE A 171 6.00 16.34 4.87
N ALA A 172 6.40 15.15 4.41
CA ALA A 172 5.78 13.89 4.82
C ALA A 172 5.96 13.63 6.32
N GLU A 173 7.15 13.80 6.87
CA GLU A 173 7.42 13.67 8.31
C GLU A 173 6.51 14.57 9.16
N ALA A 174 6.33 15.83 8.75
CA ALA A 174 5.45 16.75 9.48
C ALA A 174 3.94 16.39 9.35
N LEU A 175 3.55 15.69 8.28
CA LEU A 175 2.18 15.22 8.06
C LEU A 175 1.91 13.83 8.66
N GLU A 176 2.96 13.09 9.01
CA GLU A 176 2.86 11.71 9.53
C GLU A 176 1.89 11.57 10.71
N PRO A 177 1.87 12.44 11.74
CA PRO A 177 0.94 12.34 12.86
C PRO A 177 -0.54 12.46 12.46
N TYR A 178 -0.81 13.02 11.29
CA TYR A 178 -2.16 13.18 10.73
C TYR A 178 -2.53 12.09 9.72
N PHE A 179 -1.57 11.29 9.25
CA PHE A 179 -1.83 10.21 8.29
C PHE A 179 -2.41 8.99 8.99
N THR A 180 -3.64 9.13 9.46
CA THR A 180 -4.42 8.14 10.22
C THR A 180 -5.77 7.87 9.55
N PRO A 181 -6.44 6.73 9.83
CA PRO A 181 -7.75 6.41 9.26
C PRO A 181 -8.86 7.42 9.56
N GLU A 182 -8.68 8.29 10.59
CA GLU A 182 -9.63 9.35 10.90
C GLU A 182 -9.62 10.52 9.91
N ASN A 183 -8.58 10.63 9.10
CA ASN A 183 -8.38 11.72 8.15
C ASN A 183 -8.34 11.21 6.72
N LEU A 184 -8.92 11.99 5.80
CA LEU A 184 -8.81 11.73 4.37
C LEU A 184 -7.71 12.61 3.76
N PHE A 185 -6.78 12.00 3.03
CA PHE A 185 -5.80 12.70 2.21
C PHE A 185 -6.26 12.71 0.75
N VAL A 186 -6.51 13.88 0.20
CA VAL A 186 -6.89 14.06 -1.21
C VAL A 186 -5.68 14.62 -1.95
N ILE A 187 -5.06 13.79 -2.76
CA ILE A 187 -3.89 14.12 -3.56
C ILE A 187 -4.36 14.52 -4.95
N SER A 188 -4.13 15.76 -5.31
CA SER A 188 -4.64 16.36 -6.53
C SER A 188 -3.57 16.37 -7.61
N SER A 189 -3.75 15.56 -8.66
CA SER A 189 -2.81 15.45 -9.78
C SER A 189 -3.50 15.00 -11.05
N ASP A 190 -3.33 15.75 -12.13
CA ASP A 190 -3.45 15.22 -13.48
C ASP A 190 -2.15 14.47 -13.83
N PHE A 191 -2.19 13.61 -14.87
CA PHE A 191 -1.05 12.79 -15.28
C PHE A 191 -0.39 13.35 -16.53
N SER A 192 -0.20 12.56 -17.59
CA SER A 192 0.51 13.02 -18.79
C SER A 192 -0.10 14.28 -19.38
N HIS A 193 0.74 15.22 -19.82
CA HIS A 193 0.29 16.43 -20.50
C HIS A 193 0.81 16.46 -21.92
N TYR A 194 -0.13 16.56 -22.85
CA TYR A 194 0.06 16.86 -24.27
C TYR A 194 0.67 15.78 -25.18
N PRO A 195 0.92 14.54 -24.80
CA PRO A 195 1.24 13.49 -25.76
C PRO A 195 0.00 13.12 -26.59
N SER A 196 0.18 12.27 -27.60
CA SER A 196 -0.92 11.65 -28.33
C SER A 196 -1.79 10.78 -27.40
N TYR A 197 -3.04 10.52 -27.80
CA TYR A 197 -3.97 9.66 -27.03
C TYR A 197 -3.35 8.31 -26.64
N GLU A 198 -2.70 7.63 -27.59
CA GLU A 198 -2.10 6.32 -27.35
C GLU A 198 -0.83 6.38 -26.49
N ASP A 199 -0.04 7.42 -26.62
CA ASP A 199 1.16 7.59 -25.79
C ASP A 199 0.80 8.03 -24.37
N ALA A 200 -0.21 8.92 -24.21
CA ALA A 200 -0.79 9.22 -22.90
C ALA A 200 -1.21 7.94 -22.17
N LYS A 201 -1.98 7.08 -22.85
CA LYS A 201 -2.44 5.83 -22.25
C LYS A 201 -1.30 4.94 -21.79
N LYS A 202 -0.21 4.83 -22.57
CA LYS A 202 0.97 4.03 -22.18
C LYS A 202 1.71 4.64 -20.99
N SER A 203 1.94 5.96 -21.03
CA SER A 203 2.60 6.69 -19.94
C SER A 203 1.80 6.60 -18.65
N ASP A 204 0.51 6.92 -18.70
CA ASP A 204 -0.38 6.99 -17.54
C ASP A 204 -0.62 5.63 -16.88
N LEU A 205 -0.80 4.55 -17.67
CA LEU A 205 -0.94 3.20 -17.12
C LEU A 205 0.35 2.67 -16.51
N PHE A 206 1.51 3.02 -17.09
CA PHE A 206 2.80 2.68 -16.48
C PHE A 206 2.99 3.40 -15.13
N MET A 207 2.64 4.70 -15.06
CA MET A 207 2.65 5.44 -13.80
C MET A 207 1.64 4.88 -12.80
N ALA A 208 0.45 4.48 -13.27
CA ALA A 208 -0.57 3.87 -12.42
C ALA A 208 -0.13 2.55 -11.82
N GLU A 209 0.47 1.66 -12.60
CA GLU A 209 1.04 0.40 -12.12
C GLU A 209 2.13 0.64 -11.08
N THR A 210 3.01 1.62 -11.32
CA THR A 210 4.07 1.99 -10.40
C THR A 210 3.53 2.52 -9.07
N ILE A 211 2.50 3.37 -9.09
CA ILE A 211 1.85 3.87 -7.86
C ILE A 211 1.15 2.73 -7.11
N ALA A 212 0.51 1.81 -7.82
CA ALA A 212 -0.22 0.71 -7.21
C ALA A 212 0.69 -0.32 -6.52
N SER A 213 1.84 -0.64 -7.12
CA SER A 213 2.71 -1.73 -6.68
C SER A 213 4.01 -1.28 -6.01
N GLY A 214 4.50 -0.06 -6.31
CA GLY A 214 5.78 0.47 -5.85
C GLY A 214 5.67 1.45 -4.68
N GLY A 215 6.83 1.87 -4.17
CA GLY A 215 7.00 2.93 -3.20
C GLY A 215 7.52 4.23 -3.83
N LEU A 216 8.02 5.13 -2.98
CA LEU A 216 8.56 6.43 -3.41
C LEU A 216 9.70 6.30 -4.41
N ASN A 217 10.64 5.38 -4.17
CA ASN A 217 11.81 5.22 -5.03
C ASN A 217 11.44 4.73 -6.43
N GLU A 218 10.52 3.76 -6.53
CA GLU A 218 10.03 3.24 -7.79
C GLU A 218 9.26 4.32 -8.56
N PHE A 219 8.49 5.15 -7.88
CA PHE A 219 7.77 6.27 -8.48
C PHE A 219 8.72 7.33 -9.04
N LEU A 220 9.74 7.76 -8.29
CA LEU A 220 10.74 8.73 -8.75
C LEU A 220 11.52 8.20 -9.95
N LYS A 221 11.87 6.91 -9.93
CA LYS A 221 12.49 6.25 -11.06
C LYS A 221 11.57 6.22 -12.28
N ALA A 222 10.30 5.90 -12.10
CA ALA A 222 9.32 5.88 -13.19
C ALA A 222 9.13 7.25 -13.83
N LEU A 223 9.06 8.34 -13.06
CA LEU A 223 9.04 9.71 -13.58
C LEU A 223 10.25 9.99 -14.49
N SER A 224 11.46 9.61 -14.03
CA SER A 224 12.68 9.76 -14.83
C SER A 224 12.66 8.86 -16.09
N ASP A 225 12.13 7.66 -16.01
CA ASP A 225 12.09 6.72 -17.12
C ASP A 225 11.06 7.12 -18.18
N VAL A 226 9.90 7.66 -17.79
CA VAL A 226 8.91 8.25 -18.72
C VAL A 226 9.54 9.39 -19.51
N HIS A 227 10.21 10.31 -18.83
CA HIS A 227 10.92 11.43 -19.46
C HIS A 227 11.99 10.95 -20.46
N LYS A 228 12.73 9.88 -20.16
CA LYS A 228 13.74 9.28 -21.05
C LYS A 228 13.12 8.52 -22.23
N ARG A 229 11.92 7.94 -22.09
CA ARG A 229 11.23 7.23 -23.18
C ARG A 229 10.85 8.17 -24.33
N GLY A 230 10.79 9.48 -24.06
CA GLY A 230 10.65 10.50 -25.10
C GLY A 230 9.31 10.42 -25.84
N PHE A 231 8.20 10.25 -25.14
CA PHE A 231 6.89 10.40 -25.74
C PHE A 231 6.76 11.79 -26.33
N VAL A 232 6.50 11.86 -27.63
CA VAL A 232 6.51 13.13 -28.37
C VAL A 232 5.45 14.07 -27.81
N GLY A 233 5.90 15.25 -27.34
CA GLY A 233 5.02 16.30 -26.82
C GLY A 233 4.61 16.13 -25.36
N GLU A 234 5.09 15.14 -24.63
CA GLU A 234 4.79 14.99 -23.20
C GLU A 234 5.63 15.97 -22.38
N ASP A 235 4.96 16.96 -21.76
CA ASP A 235 5.61 17.97 -20.90
C ASP A 235 5.81 17.47 -19.48
N THR A 236 4.93 16.62 -18.97
CA THR A 236 5.00 16.00 -17.63
C THR A 236 4.23 14.69 -17.58
N ALA A 237 4.71 13.74 -16.78
CA ALA A 237 4.02 12.48 -16.49
C ALA A 237 3.00 12.60 -15.35
N ALA A 238 3.14 13.60 -14.47
CA ALA A 238 2.19 13.93 -13.40
C ALA A 238 2.46 15.33 -12.87
N CYS A 239 1.53 16.27 -13.02
CA CYS A 239 1.71 17.64 -12.54
C CYS A 239 1.78 17.72 -11.01
N GLY A 240 1.08 16.82 -10.31
CA GLY A 240 1.09 16.67 -8.85
C GLY A 240 2.13 15.66 -8.32
N ALA A 241 3.21 15.37 -9.08
CA ALA A 241 4.23 14.43 -8.67
C ALA A 241 4.78 14.70 -7.27
N CYS A 242 4.92 15.96 -6.88
CA CYS A 242 5.34 16.36 -5.53
C CYS A 242 4.34 15.88 -4.44
N ALA A 243 3.04 16.02 -4.68
CA ALA A 243 2.00 15.61 -3.73
C ALA A 243 1.89 14.07 -3.66
N ILE A 244 2.03 13.38 -4.82
CA ILE A 244 2.08 11.91 -4.87
C ILE A 244 3.33 11.40 -4.13
N ALA A 245 4.49 12.03 -4.30
CA ALA A 245 5.71 11.66 -3.60
C ALA A 245 5.58 11.79 -2.07
N VAL A 246 4.93 12.85 -1.59
CA VAL A 246 4.61 13.00 -0.15
C VAL A 246 3.70 11.87 0.34
N LEU A 247 2.66 11.51 -0.41
CA LEU A 247 1.79 10.38 -0.05
C LEU A 247 2.56 9.06 0.02
N LEU A 248 3.38 8.77 -0.99
CA LEU A 248 4.16 7.53 -1.03
C LEU A 248 5.19 7.49 0.10
N SER A 249 5.83 8.62 0.42
CA SER A 249 6.73 8.73 1.58
C SER A 249 5.99 8.43 2.91
N LEU A 250 4.77 8.95 3.09
CA LEU A 250 3.93 8.64 4.25
C LEU A 250 3.59 7.15 4.34
N MET A 251 3.24 6.54 3.20
CA MET A 251 2.91 5.11 3.15
C MET A 251 4.13 4.24 3.43
N ASP A 252 5.29 4.59 2.85
CA ASP A 252 6.55 3.86 3.06
C ASP A 252 6.99 3.95 4.53
N GLY A 253 6.89 5.14 5.14
CA GLY A 253 7.20 5.37 6.55
C GLY A 253 6.33 4.57 7.52
N GLN A 254 5.07 4.30 7.16
CA GLN A 254 4.15 3.49 7.98
C GLN A 254 4.11 2.00 7.58
N GLY A 255 4.93 1.59 6.62
CA GLY A 255 4.94 0.23 6.04
C GLY A 255 3.99 0.13 4.85
N ARG A 256 4.56 0.10 3.64
CA ARG A 256 3.83 0.09 2.37
C ARG A 256 2.82 -1.06 2.24
N ASP A 257 3.15 -2.22 2.81
CA ASP A 257 2.32 -3.44 2.85
C ASP A 257 1.06 -3.31 3.73
N ARG A 258 0.96 -2.25 4.53
CA ARG A 258 -0.23 -1.91 5.32
C ARG A 258 -1.31 -1.18 4.53
N PHE A 259 -1.09 -0.96 3.24
CA PHE A 259 -2.02 -0.23 2.38
C PHE A 259 -2.37 -1.03 1.13
N ALA A 260 -3.66 -1.14 0.83
CA ALA A 260 -4.15 -1.54 -0.47
C ALA A 260 -4.31 -0.28 -1.35
N VAL A 261 -3.76 -0.33 -2.55
CA VAL A 261 -3.91 0.75 -3.55
C VAL A 261 -4.75 0.21 -4.71
N ASP A 262 -5.93 0.76 -4.85
CA ASP A 262 -6.86 0.42 -5.93
C ASP A 262 -6.77 1.50 -7.03
N HIS A 263 -6.30 1.13 -8.21
CA HIS A 263 -6.39 1.98 -9.41
C HIS A 263 -7.83 1.89 -9.91
N VAL A 264 -8.63 2.91 -9.64
CA VAL A 264 -10.09 2.88 -9.79
C VAL A 264 -10.52 3.16 -11.24
N MET A 265 -9.91 4.15 -11.87
CA MET A 265 -10.29 4.58 -13.21
C MET A 265 -9.14 5.30 -13.92
N TYR A 266 -9.04 5.09 -15.22
CA TYR A 266 -8.23 5.88 -16.15
C TYR A 266 -9.10 6.44 -17.26
N ARG A 267 -8.87 7.70 -17.60
CA ARG A 267 -9.31 8.35 -18.86
C ARG A 267 -8.29 9.41 -19.26
N ASN A 268 -8.46 9.97 -20.45
CA ASN A 268 -7.76 11.18 -20.85
C ASN A 268 -8.72 12.18 -21.51
N SER A 269 -8.27 13.40 -21.79
CA SER A 269 -9.12 14.46 -22.35
C SER A 269 -9.70 14.09 -23.72
N GLY A 270 -9.05 13.19 -24.47
CA GLY A 270 -9.54 12.69 -25.76
C GLY A 270 -10.74 11.76 -25.66
N ASP A 271 -11.14 11.33 -24.45
CA ASP A 271 -12.39 10.58 -24.21
C ASP A 271 -13.60 11.51 -24.04
N SER A 272 -13.37 12.80 -23.83
CA SER A 272 -14.42 13.79 -23.73
C SER A 272 -14.90 14.24 -25.12
N VAL A 273 -16.20 14.56 -25.24
CA VAL A 273 -16.76 15.15 -26.45
C VAL A 273 -16.17 16.54 -26.79
N TYR A 274 -15.45 17.15 -25.85
CA TYR A 274 -14.77 18.44 -26.02
C TYR A 274 -13.28 18.32 -26.30
N GLY A 275 -12.72 17.09 -26.28
CA GLY A 275 -11.30 16.81 -26.47
C GLY A 275 -10.97 16.38 -27.91
N ASP A 276 -9.70 16.49 -28.27
CA ASP A 276 -9.11 15.85 -29.45
C ASP A 276 -8.16 14.73 -29.00
N LYS A 277 -7.57 14.01 -29.96
CA LYS A 277 -6.65 12.89 -29.68
C LYS A 277 -5.18 13.18 -29.98
N ASP A 278 -4.90 14.35 -30.50
CA ASP A 278 -3.54 14.70 -30.89
C ASP A 278 -2.70 15.18 -29.70
N ARG A 279 -3.36 15.89 -28.75
CA ARG A 279 -2.71 16.41 -27.54
C ARG A 279 -3.68 16.27 -26.38
N VAL A 280 -3.45 15.25 -25.55
CA VAL A 280 -4.35 14.93 -24.43
C VAL A 280 -3.71 15.19 -23.08
N VAL A 281 -4.54 15.23 -22.04
CA VAL A 281 -4.14 15.21 -20.65
C VAL A 281 -4.70 13.94 -20.00
N GLY A 282 -3.85 13.19 -19.31
CA GLY A 282 -4.23 11.93 -18.66
C GLY A 282 -4.81 12.13 -17.26
N TYR A 283 -5.72 11.27 -16.87
CA TYR A 283 -6.43 11.29 -15.61
C TYR A 283 -6.50 9.90 -15.00
N ASN A 284 -5.84 9.70 -13.88
CA ASN A 284 -5.95 8.49 -13.07
C ASN A 284 -6.66 8.78 -11.75
N ALA A 285 -7.42 7.83 -11.25
CA ALA A 285 -8.03 7.88 -9.94
C ALA A 285 -7.60 6.67 -9.11
N PHE A 286 -7.20 6.90 -7.86
CA PHE A 286 -6.83 5.84 -6.92
C PHE A 286 -7.55 6.01 -5.60
N ALA A 287 -7.83 4.88 -4.96
CA ALA A 287 -8.22 4.81 -3.57
C ALA A 287 -7.19 4.00 -2.78
N ILE A 288 -6.71 4.55 -1.68
CA ILE A 288 -5.71 3.97 -0.82
C ILE A 288 -6.37 3.67 0.52
N THR A 289 -6.54 2.40 0.82
CA THR A 289 -7.19 1.94 2.04
C THR A 289 -6.16 1.33 2.96
N ARG A 290 -6.16 1.74 4.23
CA ARG A 290 -5.35 1.07 5.24
C ARG A 290 -5.95 -0.31 5.48
N LEU A 291 -5.14 -1.31 5.32
CA LEU A 291 -5.50 -2.68 5.67
C LEU A 291 -5.67 -2.77 7.20
N PRO A 292 -6.64 -3.54 7.68
CA PRO A 292 -6.76 -3.81 9.11
C PRO A 292 -5.40 -4.29 9.62
N GLU A 293 -5.00 -3.77 10.77
CA GLU A 293 -3.81 -4.32 11.42
C GLU A 293 -4.05 -5.82 11.52
N LYS A 294 -3.17 -6.59 10.88
CA LYS A 294 -3.07 -8.00 11.25
C LYS A 294 -2.97 -7.99 12.77
N PRO A 295 -3.81 -8.75 13.51
CA PRO A 295 -3.72 -8.77 14.95
C PRO A 295 -2.24 -8.87 15.27
N ALA A 296 -1.73 -7.95 16.10
CA ALA A 296 -0.32 -7.88 16.42
C ALA A 296 0.10 -9.30 16.76
N VAL A 297 0.84 -9.93 15.87
CA VAL A 297 1.56 -11.15 16.23
C VAL A 297 2.48 -10.63 17.30
N ASP A 298 2.17 -11.00 18.54
CA ASP A 298 2.89 -10.60 19.74
C ASP A 298 4.38 -10.73 19.38
N ASP A 299 5.09 -9.62 19.33
CA ASP A 299 6.46 -9.52 18.79
C ASP A 299 7.43 -10.37 19.64
N HIS A 300 6.86 -11.12 20.57
CA HIS A 300 7.60 -11.88 21.54
C HIS A 300 7.74 -13.37 21.24
N LEU A 301 6.92 -14.00 20.41
CA LEU A 301 7.19 -15.40 19.99
C LEU A 301 6.06 -15.87 19.05
N PHE A 302 6.42 -16.28 17.83
CA PHE A 302 5.56 -17.01 16.91
C PHE A 302 5.26 -18.39 17.49
N HIS A 303 4.16 -18.49 18.25
CA HIS A 303 3.77 -19.70 18.98
C HIS A 303 2.31 -20.07 18.77
N PHE A 304 2.07 -21.36 18.66
CA PHE A 304 0.73 -21.91 18.50
C PHE A 304 0.20 -22.49 19.81
N SER A 305 -1.10 -22.40 20.02
CA SER A 305 -1.78 -23.08 21.12
C SER A 305 -1.66 -24.61 21.01
N ALA A 306 -1.83 -25.29 22.12
CA ALA A 306 -1.82 -26.77 22.14
C ALA A 306 -2.90 -27.39 21.23
N GLU A 307 -4.02 -26.71 21.04
CA GLU A 307 -5.09 -27.12 20.14
C GLU A 307 -4.66 -26.99 18.67
N GLU A 308 -4.07 -25.85 18.28
CA GLU A 308 -3.57 -25.62 16.93
C GLU A 308 -2.45 -26.59 16.56
N LYS A 309 -1.51 -26.86 17.49
CA LYS A 309 -0.43 -27.84 17.30
C LYS A 309 -0.98 -29.24 17.02
N ARG A 310 -1.97 -29.68 17.80
CA ARG A 310 -2.64 -30.97 17.58
C ARG A 310 -3.34 -31.02 16.21
N ALA A 311 -4.05 -29.95 15.84
CA ALA A 311 -4.73 -29.88 14.56
C ALA A 311 -3.76 -29.86 13.37
N MET A 312 -2.56 -29.26 13.49
CA MET A 312 -1.51 -29.31 12.46
C MET A 312 -1.02 -30.73 12.22
N LEU A 313 -0.69 -31.45 13.29
CA LEU A 313 -0.25 -32.85 13.20
C LEU A 313 -1.37 -33.76 12.67
N ALA A 314 -2.61 -33.54 13.14
CA ALA A 314 -3.79 -34.26 12.66
C ALA A 314 -4.01 -34.06 11.15
N ALA A 315 -3.90 -32.82 10.66
CA ALA A 315 -4.04 -32.50 9.24
C ALA A 315 -2.98 -33.19 8.38
N ALA A 316 -1.70 -33.20 8.85
CA ALA A 316 -0.62 -33.87 8.16
C ALA A 316 -0.84 -35.39 8.09
N ARG A 317 -1.16 -36.02 9.22
CA ARG A 317 -1.39 -37.48 9.31
C ARG A 317 -2.62 -37.92 8.54
N ALA A 318 -3.75 -37.22 8.68
CA ALA A 318 -4.97 -37.53 7.93
C ALA A 318 -4.75 -37.46 6.41
N SER A 319 -3.96 -36.49 5.97
CA SER A 319 -3.60 -36.34 4.53
C SER A 319 -2.81 -37.53 3.99
N ILE A 320 -1.82 -38.02 4.76
CA ILE A 320 -1.01 -39.22 4.41
C ILE A 320 -1.89 -40.48 4.40
N TYR A 321 -2.69 -40.67 5.45
CA TYR A 321 -3.56 -41.86 5.58
C TYR A 321 -4.62 -41.91 4.48
N SER A 322 -5.26 -40.78 4.17
CA SER A 322 -6.19 -40.68 3.05
C SER A 322 -5.54 -41.05 1.71
N ALA A 323 -4.30 -40.61 1.48
CA ALA A 323 -3.58 -40.93 0.24
C ALA A 323 -3.26 -42.43 0.12
N LEU A 324 -3.00 -43.09 1.23
CA LEU A 324 -2.77 -44.56 1.30
C LEU A 324 -4.07 -45.37 1.40
N ARG A 325 -5.21 -44.72 1.44
CA ARG A 325 -6.53 -45.37 1.67
C ARG A 325 -6.53 -46.22 2.94
N LEU A 326 -5.97 -45.71 4.00
CA LEU A 326 -6.04 -46.30 5.34
C LEU A 326 -7.29 -45.75 6.04
N ASP A 327 -8.01 -46.61 6.75
CA ASP A 327 -9.12 -46.20 7.61
C ASP A 327 -8.59 -45.38 8.79
N HIS A 328 -9.21 -44.26 9.10
CA HIS A 328 -8.85 -43.41 10.25
C HIS A 328 -10.01 -42.52 10.68
N ASP A 329 -10.08 -42.26 11.98
CA ASP A 329 -11.04 -41.33 12.62
C ASP A 329 -10.33 -40.02 13.06
N ILE A 330 -9.30 -39.60 12.34
CA ILE A 330 -8.55 -38.41 12.66
C ILE A 330 -9.39 -37.19 12.30
N ASP A 331 -9.76 -36.41 13.32
CA ASP A 331 -10.37 -35.09 13.13
C ASP A 331 -9.29 -34.09 12.73
N ASP A 332 -9.30 -33.65 11.49
CA ASP A 332 -8.41 -32.65 10.93
C ASP A 332 -9.13 -31.33 10.62
N THR A 333 -10.23 -31.06 11.33
CA THR A 333 -10.95 -29.78 11.20
C THR A 333 -10.03 -28.60 11.50
N PRO A 334 -9.93 -27.61 10.59
CA PRO A 334 -9.05 -26.46 10.81
C PRO A 334 -9.56 -25.56 11.94
N VAL A 335 -8.69 -25.25 12.91
CA VAL A 335 -8.95 -24.36 14.04
C VAL A 335 -7.99 -23.17 14.00
N GLY A 336 -8.38 -22.05 14.59
CA GLY A 336 -7.51 -20.88 14.76
C GLY A 336 -6.74 -20.49 13.51
N ILE A 337 -5.42 -20.41 13.66
CA ILE A 337 -4.46 -20.02 12.62
C ILE A 337 -4.46 -20.92 11.39
N LEU A 338 -4.95 -22.18 11.48
CA LEU A 338 -5.00 -23.08 10.34
C LEU A 338 -5.92 -22.61 9.22
N LYS A 339 -6.82 -21.68 9.51
CA LYS A 339 -7.72 -21.04 8.52
C LYS A 339 -7.06 -19.89 7.77
N GLU A 340 -5.95 -19.39 8.30
CA GLU A 340 -5.25 -18.24 7.75
C GLU A 340 -4.33 -18.62 6.56
N LYS A 341 -3.93 -17.62 5.76
CA LYS A 341 -3.10 -17.77 4.56
C LYS A 341 -1.75 -17.07 4.74
N GLY A 342 -0.83 -17.33 3.83
CA GLY A 342 0.46 -16.61 3.75
C GLY A 342 1.59 -17.27 4.54
N TYR A 343 1.33 -18.39 5.19
CA TYR A 343 2.33 -19.15 5.97
C TYR A 343 3.13 -20.09 5.08
N GLY A 344 4.43 -20.20 5.38
CA GLY A 344 5.28 -21.27 4.86
C GLY A 344 5.12 -22.54 5.69
N VAL A 345 5.35 -23.69 5.09
CA VAL A 345 5.28 -25.00 5.78
C VAL A 345 6.32 -25.94 5.24
N PHE A 346 7.04 -26.60 6.13
CA PHE A 346 7.80 -27.82 5.83
C PHE A 346 7.23 -28.96 6.63
N VAL A 347 7.08 -30.11 5.99
CA VAL A 347 6.71 -31.35 6.67
C VAL A 347 7.84 -32.33 6.55
N THR A 348 8.35 -32.79 7.69
CA THR A 348 9.42 -33.78 7.80
C THR A 348 8.86 -35.07 8.38
N LEU A 349 9.22 -36.18 7.77
CA LEU A 349 8.86 -37.54 8.20
C LEU A 349 10.11 -38.22 8.69
N HIS A 350 10.03 -38.80 9.88
CA HIS A 350 11.06 -39.62 10.45
C HIS A 350 10.60 -41.07 10.59
N LEU A 351 11.46 -42.03 10.32
CA LEU A 351 11.25 -43.44 10.53
C LEU A 351 12.45 -43.99 11.32
N ASP A 352 12.22 -44.58 12.48
CA ASP A 352 13.28 -45.07 13.42
C ASP A 352 14.33 -43.98 13.72
N GLY A 353 13.87 -42.72 13.90
CA GLY A 353 14.71 -41.57 14.20
C GLY A 353 15.54 -41.04 13.00
N ARG A 354 15.35 -41.61 11.79
CA ARG A 354 16.04 -41.18 10.58
C ARG A 354 15.11 -40.45 9.66
N LEU A 355 15.66 -39.47 8.92
CA LEU A 355 14.91 -38.74 7.88
C LEU A 355 14.33 -39.70 6.86
N ARG A 356 13.02 -39.63 6.59
CA ARG A 356 12.28 -40.48 5.64
C ARG A 356 11.66 -39.66 4.50
N GLY A 357 11.47 -38.36 4.68
CA GLY A 357 10.98 -37.42 3.67
C GLY A 357 10.90 -36.02 4.25
N CYS A 358 11.14 -35.00 3.44
CA CYS A 358 11.01 -33.61 3.87
C CYS A 358 10.75 -32.71 2.64
N ILE A 359 9.57 -32.12 2.58
CA ILE A 359 9.18 -31.17 1.52
C ILE A 359 8.47 -29.99 2.16
N GLY A 360 8.68 -28.79 1.60
CA GLY A 360 8.03 -27.59 2.06
C GLY A 360 8.08 -26.46 1.05
N ARG A 361 7.46 -25.35 1.46
CA ARG A 361 7.50 -24.07 0.73
C ARG A 361 7.51 -22.90 1.69
N PHE A 362 8.14 -21.81 1.30
CA PHE A 362 8.31 -20.59 2.13
C PHE A 362 7.05 -19.73 2.20
N THR A 363 6.19 -19.79 1.21
CA THR A 363 4.95 -19.02 1.14
C THR A 363 3.85 -19.83 0.49
N SER A 364 2.60 -19.60 0.88
CA SER A 364 1.43 -20.22 0.25
C SER A 364 0.27 -19.24 0.17
N SER A 365 -0.43 -19.22 -0.95
CA SER A 365 -1.72 -18.53 -1.11
C SER A 365 -2.92 -19.30 -0.56
N SER A 366 -2.71 -20.60 -0.23
CA SER A 366 -3.69 -21.46 0.41
C SER A 366 -3.72 -21.25 1.93
N THR A 367 -4.76 -21.75 2.59
CA THR A 367 -4.80 -21.78 4.06
C THR A 367 -3.67 -22.64 4.61
N LEU A 368 -3.23 -22.35 5.85
CA LEU A 368 -2.21 -23.12 6.54
C LEU A 368 -2.59 -24.62 6.60
N HIS A 369 -3.84 -24.94 6.92
CA HIS A 369 -4.37 -26.30 6.88
C HIS A 369 -4.17 -26.99 5.52
N ALA A 370 -4.59 -26.35 4.43
CA ALA A 370 -4.45 -26.91 3.10
C ALA A 370 -2.96 -27.10 2.70
N THR A 371 -2.11 -26.16 3.10
CA THR A 371 -0.67 -26.21 2.84
C THR A 371 0.00 -27.36 3.60
N ILE A 372 -0.35 -27.57 4.87
CA ILE A 372 0.16 -28.70 5.66
C ILE A 372 -0.21 -30.02 5.00
N ARG A 373 -1.47 -30.19 4.60
CA ARG A 373 -1.95 -31.41 3.93
C ARG A 373 -1.20 -31.68 2.63
N GLU A 374 -0.96 -30.65 1.83
CA GLU A 374 -0.23 -30.74 0.57
C GLU A 374 1.23 -31.13 0.81
N MET A 375 1.92 -30.45 1.75
CA MET A 375 3.33 -30.73 2.04
C MET A 375 3.53 -32.11 2.67
N ALA A 376 2.60 -32.55 3.53
CA ALA A 376 2.62 -33.89 4.11
C ALA A 376 2.55 -34.99 3.03
N ARG A 377 1.65 -34.82 2.05
CA ARG A 377 1.59 -35.75 0.92
C ARG A 377 2.85 -35.72 0.08
N SER A 378 3.37 -34.53 -0.19
CA SER A 378 4.59 -34.36 -0.97
C SER A 378 5.81 -34.98 -0.28
N ALA A 379 5.96 -34.81 1.03
CA ALA A 379 7.02 -35.42 1.82
C ALA A 379 6.92 -36.97 1.81
N ALA A 380 5.69 -37.50 1.84
CA ALA A 380 5.48 -38.96 1.85
C ALA A 380 5.67 -39.62 0.46
N PHE A 381 5.33 -38.91 -0.63
CA PHE A 381 5.18 -39.58 -1.94
C PHE A 381 5.95 -38.90 -3.07
N SER A 382 6.51 -37.71 -2.87
CA SER A 382 7.12 -36.93 -3.94
C SER A 382 8.50 -36.38 -3.60
N ASP A 383 9.09 -36.76 -2.47
CA ASP A 383 10.48 -36.45 -2.16
C ASP A 383 11.42 -37.33 -3.00
N PRO A 384 12.19 -36.77 -3.96
CA PRO A 384 12.99 -37.58 -4.89
C PRO A 384 14.13 -38.35 -4.23
N ARG A 385 14.44 -38.06 -2.97
CA ARG A 385 15.50 -38.73 -2.21
C ARG A 385 15.07 -40.09 -1.64
N PHE A 386 13.76 -40.34 -1.59
CA PHE A 386 13.18 -41.51 -0.94
C PHE A 386 12.11 -42.16 -1.82
N PRO A 387 11.90 -43.48 -1.71
CA PRO A 387 10.74 -44.15 -2.32
C PRO A 387 9.46 -43.69 -1.67
N ALA A 388 8.33 -43.81 -2.40
CA ALA A 388 7.01 -43.50 -1.83
C ALA A 388 6.74 -44.29 -0.52
N LEU A 389 6.13 -43.62 0.44
CA LEU A 389 5.83 -44.19 1.76
C LEU A 389 4.87 -45.37 1.60
N SER A 390 5.18 -46.48 2.25
CA SER A 390 4.33 -47.67 2.27
C SER A 390 3.27 -47.61 3.39
N ARG A 391 2.23 -48.45 3.28
CA ARG A 391 1.20 -48.57 4.33
C ARG A 391 1.77 -49.00 5.68
N ASN A 392 2.76 -49.90 5.70
CA ASN A 392 3.40 -50.37 6.93
C ASN A 392 4.20 -49.26 7.61
N GLU A 393 4.92 -48.46 6.84
CA GLU A 393 5.71 -47.35 7.37
C GLU A 393 4.80 -46.22 7.92
N ALA A 394 3.63 -46.01 7.33
CA ALA A 394 2.72 -44.93 7.73
C ALA A 394 2.31 -44.97 9.20
N HIS A 395 2.27 -46.17 9.82
CA HIS A 395 1.97 -46.34 11.23
C HIS A 395 3.20 -46.13 12.15
N GLN A 396 4.40 -46.08 11.58
CA GLN A 396 5.65 -46.03 12.32
C GLN A 396 6.35 -44.66 12.19
N ILE A 397 6.01 -43.89 11.18
CA ILE A 397 6.59 -42.55 11.00
C ILE A 397 6.17 -41.61 12.14
N LYS A 398 7.10 -40.73 12.50
CA LYS A 398 6.83 -39.51 13.25
C LYS A 398 6.80 -38.33 12.29
N ILE A 399 5.86 -37.43 12.54
CA ILE A 399 5.62 -36.24 11.73
C ILE A 399 6.10 -35.01 12.50
N GLU A 400 6.88 -34.19 11.81
CA GLU A 400 7.26 -32.85 12.24
C GLU A 400 6.68 -31.84 11.24
N VAL A 401 6.05 -30.80 11.73
CA VAL A 401 5.51 -29.68 10.93
C VAL A 401 6.22 -28.41 11.38
N SER A 402 7.05 -27.86 10.52
CA SER A 402 7.69 -26.56 10.70
C SER A 402 6.85 -25.50 10.00
N VAL A 403 6.26 -24.58 10.76
CA VAL A 403 5.45 -23.47 10.22
C VAL A 403 6.29 -22.20 10.25
N LEU A 404 6.34 -21.53 9.10
CA LEU A 404 7.05 -20.26 8.94
C LEU A 404 6.04 -19.12 8.91
N SER A 405 6.31 -18.06 9.67
CA SER A 405 5.51 -16.84 9.60
C SER A 405 5.57 -16.21 8.18
N PRO A 406 4.62 -15.37 7.80
CA PRO A 406 4.73 -14.58 6.59
C PRO A 406 6.06 -13.83 6.53
N LEU A 407 6.66 -13.75 5.33
CA LEU A 407 7.89 -13.02 5.11
C LEU A 407 7.69 -11.53 5.39
N LYS A 408 8.54 -10.94 6.23
CA LYS A 408 8.58 -9.50 6.53
C LYS A 408 9.83 -8.91 5.87
N ARG A 409 9.64 -8.00 4.91
CA ARG A 409 10.77 -7.27 4.33
C ARG A 409 11.41 -6.39 5.40
N ILE A 410 12.73 -6.37 5.45
CA ILE A 410 13.51 -5.48 6.32
C ILE A 410 14.32 -4.51 5.47
N HIS A 411 14.47 -3.30 5.98
CA HIS A 411 15.20 -2.22 5.30
C HIS A 411 16.53 -1.89 6.01
N SER A 412 16.67 -2.31 7.27
CA SER A 412 17.90 -2.24 8.05
C SER A 412 18.21 -3.59 8.67
N ILE A 413 19.50 -3.92 8.74
CA ILE A 413 19.97 -5.12 9.43
C ILE A 413 19.65 -5.09 10.94
N ASP A 414 19.40 -3.94 11.52
CA ASP A 414 19.03 -3.79 12.93
C ASP A 414 17.66 -4.39 13.24
N GLU A 415 16.81 -4.57 12.23
CA GLU A 415 15.52 -5.25 12.35
C GLU A 415 15.65 -6.77 12.47
N PHE A 416 16.77 -7.35 12.01
CA PHE A 416 17.06 -8.78 12.10
C PHE A 416 17.58 -9.15 13.49
N LYS A 417 16.99 -10.18 14.13
CA LYS A 417 17.39 -10.69 15.42
C LYS A 417 17.94 -12.11 15.28
N LEU A 418 19.26 -12.23 15.34
CA LEU A 418 19.96 -13.51 15.22
C LEU A 418 19.45 -14.50 16.28
N GLY A 419 19.20 -15.74 15.89
CA GLY A 419 18.68 -16.81 16.75
C GLY A 419 17.15 -16.81 16.92
N ARG A 420 16.46 -15.67 16.63
CA ARG A 420 15.01 -15.57 16.59
C ARG A 420 14.47 -15.67 15.18
N ASP A 421 15.08 -14.92 14.27
CA ASP A 421 14.60 -14.75 12.91
C ASP A 421 15.40 -15.63 11.94
N GLY A 422 14.69 -16.27 11.01
CA GLY A 422 15.28 -16.75 9.78
C GLY A 422 15.48 -15.60 8.80
N ILE A 423 16.37 -15.79 7.85
CA ILE A 423 16.61 -14.82 6.76
C ILE A 423 16.28 -15.45 5.42
N TYR A 424 15.56 -14.72 4.59
CA TYR A 424 15.35 -15.03 3.17
C TYR A 424 15.82 -13.84 2.35
N MET A 425 16.72 -14.08 1.40
CA MET A 425 17.30 -13.03 0.56
C MET A 425 17.06 -13.31 -0.92
N ILE A 426 16.80 -12.22 -1.65
CA ILE A 426 16.54 -12.25 -3.10
C ILE A 426 17.45 -11.23 -3.78
N LYS A 427 18.11 -11.64 -4.87
CA LYS A 427 18.87 -10.76 -5.76
C LYS A 427 18.70 -11.20 -7.20
N GLY A 428 17.76 -10.56 -7.94
CA GLY A 428 17.39 -11.00 -9.27
C GLY A 428 16.87 -12.44 -9.28
N PRO A 429 17.46 -13.36 -10.06
CA PRO A 429 17.03 -14.77 -10.10
C PRO A 429 17.56 -15.60 -8.92
N TYR A 430 18.46 -15.06 -8.12
CA TYR A 430 19.11 -15.74 -7.01
C TYR A 430 18.37 -15.54 -5.71
N HIS A 431 18.22 -16.60 -4.93
CA HIS A 431 17.59 -16.55 -3.62
C HIS A 431 18.23 -17.60 -2.68
N GLY A 432 18.19 -17.31 -1.40
CA GLY A 432 18.73 -18.19 -0.38
C GLY A 432 18.11 -17.92 0.97
N THR A 433 18.18 -18.91 1.85
CA THR A 433 17.61 -18.80 3.18
C THR A 433 18.40 -19.61 4.22
N PHE A 434 18.37 -19.10 5.45
CA PHE A 434 18.69 -19.86 6.65
C PHE A 434 17.55 -19.76 7.66
N LEU A 435 17.24 -20.89 8.27
CA LEU A 435 16.31 -20.97 9.39
C LEU A 435 16.97 -20.38 10.67
N PRO A 436 16.17 -19.92 11.66
CA PRO A 436 16.71 -19.36 12.90
C PRO A 436 17.66 -20.31 13.63
N GLN A 437 17.41 -21.61 13.59
CA GLN A 437 18.18 -22.63 14.28
C GLN A 437 19.65 -22.69 13.82
N VAL A 438 19.92 -22.37 12.56
CA VAL A 438 21.30 -22.35 12.03
C VAL A 438 22.19 -21.40 12.82
N ALA A 439 21.65 -20.31 13.36
CA ALA A 439 22.40 -19.38 14.19
C ALA A 439 22.84 -20.00 15.53
N THR A 440 21.95 -20.77 16.15
CA THR A 440 22.25 -21.46 17.44
C THR A 440 23.18 -22.65 17.27
N GLU A 441 23.10 -23.34 16.14
CA GLU A 441 23.94 -24.49 15.83
C GLU A 441 25.39 -24.09 15.46
N THR A 442 25.56 -22.94 14.83
CA THR A 442 26.85 -22.50 14.28
C THR A 442 27.58 -21.51 15.18
N GLY A 443 26.85 -20.75 16.02
CA GLY A 443 27.39 -19.68 16.85
C GLY A 443 27.92 -18.48 16.07
N TRP A 444 27.50 -18.32 14.82
CA TRP A 444 27.91 -17.20 13.95
C TRP A 444 27.37 -15.86 14.46
N THR A 445 28.14 -14.82 14.18
CA THR A 445 27.65 -13.42 14.28
C THR A 445 26.61 -13.14 13.18
N THR A 446 25.86 -12.06 13.31
CA THR A 446 24.88 -11.63 12.30
C THR A 446 25.52 -11.49 10.91
N GLU A 447 26.72 -10.89 10.83
CA GLU A 447 27.41 -10.68 9.56
C GLU A 447 27.87 -12.01 8.92
N GLU A 448 28.36 -12.92 9.73
CA GLU A 448 28.74 -14.27 9.27
C GLU A 448 27.52 -15.07 8.82
N PHE A 449 26.43 -15.04 9.56
CA PHE A 449 25.17 -15.70 9.20
C PHE A 449 24.65 -15.22 7.84
N LEU A 450 24.61 -13.90 7.60
CA LEU A 450 24.19 -13.34 6.35
C LEU A 450 25.19 -13.61 5.21
N GLY A 451 26.49 -13.51 5.50
CA GLY A 451 27.54 -13.81 4.53
C GLY A 451 27.52 -15.26 4.06
N HIS A 452 27.36 -16.20 4.98
CA HIS A 452 27.19 -17.62 4.66
C HIS A 452 25.90 -17.87 3.87
N CYS A 453 24.78 -17.26 4.26
CA CYS A 453 23.54 -17.40 3.52
C CYS A 453 23.68 -16.87 2.07
N ALA A 454 24.28 -15.70 1.90
CA ALA A 454 24.50 -15.09 0.60
C ALA A 454 25.42 -15.93 -0.29
N ARG A 455 26.52 -16.44 0.26
CA ARG A 455 27.50 -17.24 -0.51
C ARG A 455 27.01 -18.66 -0.77
N ASP A 456 26.57 -19.36 0.30
CA ASP A 456 26.41 -20.83 0.29
C ASP A 456 24.98 -21.25 -0.09
N LYS A 457 23.98 -20.36 0.04
CA LYS A 457 22.58 -20.63 -0.30
C LYS A 457 22.11 -19.83 -1.51
N ALA A 458 22.35 -18.52 -1.52
CA ALA A 458 21.90 -17.67 -2.63
C ALA A 458 22.91 -17.63 -3.81
N GLY A 459 24.18 -17.97 -3.59
CA GLY A 459 25.20 -17.95 -4.65
C GLY A 459 25.58 -16.55 -5.14
N ILE A 460 25.36 -15.52 -4.31
CA ILE A 460 25.57 -14.10 -4.65
C ILE A 460 26.87 -13.51 -4.05
N GLY A 461 27.71 -14.36 -3.49
CA GLY A 461 28.97 -13.99 -2.83
C GLY A 461 28.79 -13.48 -1.41
N TRP A 462 29.87 -13.45 -0.62
CA TRP A 462 29.84 -13.14 0.83
C TRP A 462 29.14 -11.81 1.17
N ASN A 463 29.40 -10.74 0.44
CA ASN A 463 28.84 -9.43 0.65
C ASN A 463 27.55 -9.16 -0.16
N GLY A 464 27.05 -10.16 -0.89
CA GLY A 464 25.91 -10.00 -1.78
C GLY A 464 24.59 -9.68 -1.08
N TRP A 465 24.50 -9.95 0.24
CA TRP A 465 23.35 -9.62 1.06
C TRP A 465 23.16 -8.10 1.28
N LYS A 466 24.25 -7.28 1.13
CA LYS A 466 24.20 -5.82 1.36
C LYS A 466 23.35 -5.08 0.31
N ASP A 467 23.18 -5.67 -0.84
CA ASP A 467 22.38 -5.15 -1.98
C ASP A 467 21.31 -6.14 -2.45
N ALA A 468 21.00 -7.13 -1.62
CA ALA A 468 19.85 -8.02 -1.82
C ALA A 468 18.62 -7.50 -1.08
N GLU A 469 17.44 -7.91 -1.56
CA GLU A 469 16.23 -7.76 -0.78
C GLU A 469 16.25 -8.77 0.36
N LEU A 470 16.10 -8.29 1.59
CA LEU A 470 16.13 -9.10 2.78
C LEU A 470 14.72 -9.21 3.41
N TYR A 471 14.37 -10.43 3.77
CA TYR A 471 13.13 -10.74 4.47
C TYR A 471 13.42 -11.58 5.70
N THR A 472 12.74 -11.29 6.80
CA THR A 472 12.79 -12.11 8.02
C THR A 472 11.51 -12.93 8.15
N TYR A 473 11.60 -14.02 8.87
CA TYR A 473 10.47 -14.86 9.28
C TYR A 473 10.82 -15.61 10.55
N GLN A 474 9.80 -16.03 11.27
CA GLN A 474 9.96 -16.88 12.46
C GLN A 474 9.47 -18.29 12.14
N THR A 475 9.96 -19.26 12.88
CA THR A 475 9.60 -20.67 12.68
C THR A 475 9.22 -21.29 14.01
N GLU A 476 8.09 -21.98 14.05
CA GLU A 476 7.77 -22.88 15.14
C GLU A 476 7.68 -24.32 14.61
N ILE A 477 8.30 -25.23 15.35
CA ILE A 477 8.32 -26.67 15.03
C ILE A 477 7.32 -27.38 15.95
N VAL A 478 6.47 -28.18 15.34
CA VAL A 478 5.46 -29.00 16.01
C VAL A 478 5.73 -30.46 15.64
N GLU A 479 5.96 -31.30 16.62
CA GLU A 479 6.34 -32.72 16.45
C GLU A 479 5.45 -33.68 17.25
N GLU A 480 5.34 -34.93 16.79
CA GLU A 480 4.64 -36.02 17.48
C GLU A 480 5.43 -36.66 18.60
#